data_f94ec58a6565f51f35493b3df1362e67
#
_entry.id   f94ec58a6565f51f35493b3df1362e67
#
_cell.length_a   1.000
_cell.length_b   1.000
_cell.length_c   1.000
_cell.angle_alpha   90.00
_cell.angle_beta   90.00
_cell.angle_gamma   90.00
#
_symmetry.space_group_name_H-M   'P 1'
#
loop_
_entity.id
_entity.type
_entity.pdbx_description
1 polymer ?
#
loop_
_entity_poly.entity_id
_entity_poly.type
_entity_poly.pdbx_seq_one_letter_code
_entity_poly.pdbx_strand_id
1 'polypeptide(L)'
;MKSGTKLSNDYKFGMNGAKKKLGINCWRFVFNAVNTVTGSEQMFYIEFEMLNPWNSQEEVLLGFKPRVKISAEDLQYALAGTDSAKSLSTEDIVQPSYCAVRVGAFGTEGKQLCGYYPVKSVKFSNKPFEIIVDNKYFNENKIGGFLNVSEEERAAHPEFLCDSGYAKWEISYTIKKDFKTGYKSDAFRWFPFGLQTVFSGTIHFDGKDYAVDPRRCYGYTERLWGKSIPEPYFHVSAGNCTSVISGKTLLDSSFAITGIFDDRVSFIGNFEDIEIELCADGSKRQFSVVWDCSQMPEAENPEENLLHWSVSLNSKIWVIDIDIFCKIKELNNRSLELPDGKRQILNILEGGTGTGEIKLYKHISNTLEQIEHATLTKVLCEFGHIEEGEF
;
A
#
# COMPACT_ATOMS: atom_id res chain seq x y z
N MET A 1 -4.84 27.03 31.70
CA MET A 1 -4.24 25.73 31.29
C MET A 1 -5.31 24.89 30.61
N LYS A 2 -5.34 24.82 29.28
CA LYS A 2 -6.25 23.94 28.54
C LYS A 2 -5.66 22.54 28.64
N SER A 3 -6.38 21.61 29.25
CA SER A 3 -6.01 20.20 29.32
C SER A 3 -5.74 19.71 27.90
N GLY A 4 -4.53 19.21 27.65
CA GLY A 4 -4.19 18.59 26.41
C GLY A 4 -5.17 17.46 26.15
N THR A 5 -5.98 17.60 25.13
CA THR A 5 -6.79 16.54 24.58
C THR A 5 -5.82 15.42 24.21
N LYS A 6 -5.88 14.31 24.96
CA LYS A 6 -5.30 13.05 24.51
C LYS A 6 -5.77 12.85 23.08
N LEU A 7 -4.87 12.98 22.11
CA LEU A 7 -5.17 12.61 20.73
C LEU A 7 -5.63 11.15 20.79
N SER A 8 -6.89 10.93 20.45
CA SER A 8 -7.43 9.58 20.35
C SER A 8 -6.61 8.83 19.30
N ASN A 9 -6.42 7.52 19.44
CA ASN A 9 -5.80 6.67 18.42
C ASN A 9 -6.63 6.62 17.11
N ASP A 10 -7.55 7.57 16.92
CA ASP A 10 -8.49 7.63 15.79
C ASP A 10 -7.78 7.79 14.44
N TYR A 11 -6.61 8.40 14.39
CA TYR A 11 -5.82 8.51 13.17
C TYR A 11 -5.21 7.16 12.76
N LYS A 12 -4.89 6.27 13.70
CA LYS A 12 -4.38 4.93 13.44
C LYS A 12 -5.50 3.96 13.09
N PHE A 13 -6.53 3.96 13.92
CA PHE A 13 -7.53 2.90 13.94
C PHE A 13 -8.97 3.41 13.86
N GLY A 14 -9.20 4.71 14.03
CA GLY A 14 -10.54 5.28 14.19
C GLY A 14 -11.53 4.87 13.11
N MET A 15 -12.62 4.22 13.53
CA MET A 15 -13.65 3.67 12.67
C MET A 15 -15.04 4.28 12.97
N ASN A 16 -15.08 5.42 13.65
CA ASN A 16 -16.36 6.04 14.03
C ASN A 16 -17.25 6.29 12.81
N GLY A 17 -18.36 5.58 12.74
CA GLY A 17 -19.30 5.66 11.62
C GLY A 17 -18.77 5.11 10.30
N ALA A 18 -17.75 4.27 10.29
CA ALA A 18 -17.16 3.74 9.07
C ALA A 18 -18.16 3.00 8.18
N LYS A 19 -19.06 2.22 8.75
CA LYS A 19 -20.17 1.58 7.99
C LYS A 19 -21.14 2.58 7.34
N LYS A 20 -21.02 3.87 7.64
CA LYS A 20 -21.81 4.95 7.07
C LYS A 20 -21.04 5.82 6.09
N LYS A 21 -19.79 5.45 5.76
CA LYS A 21 -18.94 6.23 4.89
C LYS A 21 -18.91 5.68 3.49
N LEU A 22 -18.79 6.57 2.53
CA LEU A 22 -18.38 6.27 1.17
C LEU A 22 -16.87 6.44 1.07
N GLY A 23 -16.24 5.72 0.15
CA GLY A 23 -14.81 5.76 -0.10
C GLY A 23 -14.08 4.54 0.43
N ILE A 24 -12.77 4.64 0.45
CA ILE A 24 -11.85 3.59 0.87
C ILE A 24 -11.35 3.83 2.29
N ASN A 25 -11.09 2.75 3.02
CA ASN A 25 -10.40 2.75 4.30
C ASN A 25 -9.57 1.47 4.38
N CYS A 26 -8.25 1.60 4.43
CA CYS A 26 -7.33 0.48 4.32
C CYS A 26 -6.26 0.56 5.40
N TRP A 27 -5.91 -0.58 5.98
CA TRP A 27 -4.78 -0.79 6.89
C TRP A 27 -3.86 -1.83 6.27
N ARG A 28 -2.58 -1.50 6.23
CA ARG A 28 -1.56 -2.36 5.66
C ARG A 28 -0.45 -2.61 6.66
N PHE A 29 -0.01 -3.86 6.71
CA PHE A 29 1.05 -4.35 7.56
C PHE A 29 2.07 -5.05 6.67
N VAL A 30 3.29 -4.55 6.65
CA VAL A 30 4.38 -5.07 5.82
C VAL A 30 5.48 -5.55 6.73
N PHE A 31 5.98 -6.76 6.51
CA PHE A 31 7.01 -7.36 7.35
C PHE A 31 7.84 -8.38 6.58
N ASN A 32 9.06 -8.60 7.06
CA ASN A 32 9.94 -9.63 6.55
C ASN A 32 9.84 -10.89 7.43
N ALA A 33 9.95 -12.06 6.82
CA ALA A 33 9.96 -13.33 7.52
C ALA A 33 11.02 -14.27 6.94
N VAL A 34 11.41 -15.26 7.69
CA VAL A 34 12.48 -16.20 7.35
C VAL A 34 11.87 -17.58 7.17
N ASN A 35 12.09 -18.19 6.02
CA ASN A 35 11.67 -19.57 5.77
C ASN A 35 12.36 -20.50 6.78
N THR A 36 11.57 -21.30 7.49
CA THR A 36 12.07 -22.13 8.60
C THR A 36 12.96 -23.28 8.13
N VAL A 37 12.89 -23.67 6.87
CA VAL A 37 13.66 -24.77 6.30
C VAL A 37 14.91 -24.26 5.59
N THR A 38 14.78 -23.27 4.72
CA THR A 38 15.86 -22.77 3.86
C THR A 38 16.66 -21.63 4.49
N GLY A 39 16.08 -20.92 5.45
CA GLY A 39 16.65 -19.68 6.00
C GLY A 39 16.55 -18.48 5.06
N SER A 40 15.93 -18.62 3.89
CA SER A 40 15.71 -17.51 2.96
C SER A 40 14.71 -16.51 3.53
N GLU A 41 14.94 -15.25 3.23
CA GLU A 41 14.06 -14.17 3.67
C GLU A 41 13.02 -13.87 2.59
N GLN A 42 11.80 -13.57 3.06
CA GLN A 42 10.66 -13.23 2.23
C GLN A 42 9.92 -12.05 2.84
N MET A 43 9.58 -11.06 2.02
CA MET A 43 8.75 -9.94 2.46
C MET A 43 7.30 -10.21 2.15
N PHE A 44 6.45 -9.94 3.14
CA PHE A 44 5.00 -10.15 3.09
C PHE A 44 4.25 -8.86 3.39
N TYR A 45 3.01 -8.80 2.91
CA TYR A 45 2.03 -7.84 3.38
C TYR A 45 0.72 -8.49 3.76
N ILE A 46 0.01 -7.87 4.70
CA ILE A 46 -1.37 -8.18 5.04
C ILE A 46 -2.13 -6.87 5.00
N GLU A 47 -3.27 -6.88 4.33
CA GLU A 47 -4.10 -5.70 4.13
C GLU A 47 -5.55 -5.98 4.47
N PHE A 48 -6.17 -5.04 5.17
CA PHE A 48 -7.60 -4.99 5.42
C PHE A 48 -8.16 -3.73 4.77
N GLU A 49 -9.05 -3.90 3.82
CA GLU A 49 -9.66 -2.82 3.07
C GLU A 49 -11.18 -2.83 3.23
N MET A 50 -11.77 -1.66 3.39
CA MET A 50 -13.21 -1.46 3.30
C MET A 50 -13.50 -0.45 2.20
N LEU A 51 -14.32 -0.84 1.24
CA LEU A 51 -14.72 -0.01 0.12
C LEU A 51 -16.23 0.27 0.20
N ASN A 52 -16.61 1.55 0.16
CA ASN A 52 -18.00 2.02 0.21
C ASN A 52 -18.93 1.24 1.17
N PRO A 53 -18.59 1.06 2.43
CA PRO A 53 -19.32 0.18 3.33
C PRO A 53 -20.77 0.56 3.57
N TRP A 54 -21.19 1.74 3.08
CA TRP A 54 -22.56 2.22 3.16
C TRP A 54 -23.48 1.66 2.05
N ASN A 55 -22.94 1.37 0.86
CA ASN A 55 -23.74 1.03 -0.32
C ASN A 55 -24.42 -0.34 -0.19
N SER A 56 -23.70 -1.35 0.31
CA SER A 56 -24.28 -2.64 0.65
C SER A 56 -23.62 -3.19 1.91
N GLN A 57 -24.44 -3.70 2.82
CA GLN A 57 -23.92 -4.36 4.01
C GLN A 57 -24.11 -5.88 3.97
N GLU A 58 -25.09 -6.36 3.18
CA GLU A 58 -25.51 -7.76 3.16
C GLU A 58 -24.74 -8.59 2.13
N GLU A 59 -24.28 -7.94 1.05
CA GLU A 59 -23.68 -8.59 -0.10
C GLU A 59 -22.34 -7.94 -0.47
N VAL A 60 -21.49 -8.71 -1.14
CA VAL A 60 -20.30 -8.19 -1.81
C VAL A 60 -20.74 -7.61 -3.14
N LEU A 61 -20.60 -6.31 -3.32
CA LEU A 61 -20.82 -5.63 -4.60
C LEU A 61 -19.47 -5.34 -5.24
N LEU A 62 -19.19 -5.97 -6.34
CA LEU A 62 -18.01 -5.74 -7.15
C LEU A 62 -18.38 -4.84 -8.33
N GLY A 63 -17.62 -3.80 -8.55
CA GLY A 63 -17.80 -2.90 -9.69
C GLY A 63 -17.30 -3.51 -10.99
N PHE A 64 -16.41 -4.49 -10.88
CA PHE A 64 -16.00 -5.28 -12.02
C PHE A 64 -17.15 -6.19 -12.47
N LYS A 65 -17.71 -5.92 -13.62
CA LYS A 65 -18.51 -6.91 -14.29
C LYS A 65 -17.56 -7.74 -15.17
N PRO A 66 -17.66 -9.10 -15.14
CA PRO A 66 -16.99 -9.90 -16.15
C PRO A 66 -17.41 -9.32 -17.52
N ARG A 67 -16.45 -9.16 -18.43
CA ARG A 67 -16.77 -8.77 -19.83
C ARG A 67 -17.80 -9.75 -20.31
N VAL A 68 -19.07 -9.35 -20.29
CA VAL A 68 -20.13 -10.10 -20.92
C VAL A 68 -19.69 -10.21 -22.37
N LYS A 69 -19.52 -11.43 -22.88
CA LYS A 69 -19.32 -11.62 -24.31
C LYS A 69 -20.52 -11.00 -24.97
N ILE A 70 -20.33 -9.81 -25.53
CA ILE A 70 -21.37 -9.13 -26.29
C ILE A 70 -21.74 -10.10 -27.39
N SER A 71 -23.01 -10.47 -27.47
CA SER A 71 -23.47 -11.36 -28.54
C SER A 71 -23.24 -10.64 -29.88
N ALA A 72 -23.07 -11.40 -30.94
CA ALA A 72 -22.92 -10.83 -32.30
C ALA A 72 -24.11 -9.90 -32.66
N GLU A 73 -25.29 -10.16 -32.13
CA GLU A 73 -26.48 -9.32 -32.27
C GLU A 73 -26.36 -7.99 -31.49
N ASP A 74 -25.91 -8.03 -30.25
CA ASP A 74 -25.70 -6.83 -29.42
C ASP A 74 -24.62 -5.94 -30.02
N LEU A 75 -23.57 -6.54 -30.59
CA LEU A 75 -22.52 -5.82 -31.30
C LEU A 75 -23.05 -5.13 -32.57
N GLN A 76 -23.94 -5.79 -33.33
CA GLN A 76 -24.59 -5.19 -34.49
C GLN A 76 -25.50 -4.03 -34.11
N TYR A 77 -26.26 -4.12 -33.01
CA TYR A 77 -27.09 -3.04 -32.50
C TYR A 77 -26.24 -1.86 -31.99
N ALA A 78 -25.14 -2.13 -31.35
CA ALA A 78 -24.19 -1.10 -30.87
C ALA A 78 -23.54 -0.36 -32.07
N LEU A 79 -23.15 -1.09 -33.12
CA LEU A 79 -22.58 -0.51 -34.34
C LEU A 79 -23.63 0.25 -35.19
N ALA A 80 -24.90 -0.09 -35.10
CA ALA A 80 -25.99 0.58 -35.78
C ALA A 80 -26.41 1.91 -35.12
N GLY A 81 -25.81 2.28 -33.97
CA GLY A 81 -26.07 3.54 -33.29
C GLY A 81 -27.50 3.69 -32.72
N THR A 82 -28.15 2.57 -32.46
CA THR A 82 -29.52 2.57 -31.90
C THR A 82 -29.47 2.94 -30.41
N ASP A 83 -30.56 3.51 -29.89
CA ASP A 83 -30.68 3.96 -28.48
C ASP A 83 -30.45 2.85 -27.45
N SER A 84 -30.53 1.59 -27.83
CA SER A 84 -30.14 0.43 -27.02
C SER A 84 -28.65 0.41 -26.65
N ALA A 85 -27.77 0.96 -27.48
CA ALA A 85 -26.33 1.08 -27.13
C ALA A 85 -26.09 2.12 -26.03
N LYS A 86 -26.93 3.15 -25.96
CA LYS A 86 -26.89 4.16 -24.89
C LYS A 86 -27.45 3.63 -23.58
N SER A 87 -28.45 2.75 -23.61
CA SER A 87 -28.99 2.14 -22.39
C SER A 87 -28.03 1.13 -21.77
N LEU A 88 -27.26 0.39 -22.57
CA LEU A 88 -26.20 -0.50 -22.07
C LEU A 88 -25.03 0.24 -21.39
N SER A 89 -24.82 1.53 -21.74
CA SER A 89 -23.72 2.33 -21.19
C SER A 89 -24.06 3.05 -19.89
N THR A 90 -25.33 3.23 -19.54
CA THR A 90 -25.77 4.04 -18.40
C THR A 90 -26.43 3.26 -17.26
N GLU A 91 -26.94 2.05 -17.52
CA GLU A 91 -27.80 1.37 -16.53
C GLU A 91 -27.08 0.59 -15.44
N ASP A 92 -25.74 0.48 -15.45
CA ASP A 92 -25.07 -0.42 -14.52
C ASP A 92 -23.75 0.09 -13.95
N ILE A 93 -23.67 1.35 -13.56
CA ILE A 93 -22.57 1.80 -12.69
C ILE A 93 -22.86 1.30 -11.28
N VAL A 94 -22.36 0.13 -10.95
CA VAL A 94 -22.39 -0.39 -9.58
C VAL A 94 -21.21 0.19 -8.83
N GLN A 95 -21.48 1.01 -7.82
CA GLN A 95 -20.43 1.40 -6.87
C GLN A 95 -20.04 0.16 -6.06
N PRO A 96 -18.77 -0.23 -6.08
CA PRO A 96 -18.33 -1.41 -5.33
C PRO A 96 -18.54 -1.21 -3.84
N SER A 97 -18.84 -2.30 -3.12
CA SER A 97 -19.03 -2.27 -1.67
C SER A 97 -18.68 -3.61 -1.06
N TYR A 98 -17.59 -3.65 -0.29
CA TYR A 98 -17.10 -4.86 0.36
C TYR A 98 -16.06 -4.56 1.45
N CYS A 99 -15.70 -5.61 2.19
CA CYS A 99 -14.45 -5.70 2.90
C CYS A 99 -13.55 -6.70 2.20
N ALA A 100 -12.31 -6.33 1.88
CA ALA A 100 -11.31 -7.24 1.35
C ALA A 100 -10.21 -7.49 2.38
N VAL A 101 -9.71 -8.71 2.43
CA VAL A 101 -8.48 -9.06 3.15
C VAL A 101 -7.52 -9.67 2.16
N ARG A 102 -6.34 -9.07 2.03
CA ARG A 102 -5.28 -9.52 1.12
C ARG A 102 -4.06 -9.95 1.91
N VAL A 103 -3.43 -10.99 1.42
CA VAL A 103 -2.12 -11.47 1.90
C VAL A 103 -1.26 -11.73 0.70
N GLY A 104 -0.07 -11.14 0.67
CA GLY A 104 0.85 -11.31 -0.45
C GLY A 104 2.30 -11.48 -0.01
N ALA A 105 3.06 -12.14 -0.86
CA ALA A 105 4.51 -12.26 -0.82
C ALA A 105 5.10 -11.53 -2.02
N PHE A 106 6.20 -10.80 -1.82
CA PHE A 106 6.91 -10.10 -2.89
C PHE A 106 8.07 -10.93 -3.44
N GLY A 107 8.53 -10.59 -4.63
CA GLY A 107 9.69 -11.19 -5.28
C GLY A 107 9.33 -12.10 -6.46
N THR A 108 10.30 -12.79 -7.02
CA THR A 108 10.15 -13.56 -8.28
C THR A 108 9.07 -14.66 -8.20
N GLU A 109 8.85 -15.23 -7.01
CA GLU A 109 7.77 -16.17 -6.74
C GLU A 109 6.61 -15.47 -6.00
N GLY A 110 6.47 -14.16 -6.22
CA GLY A 110 5.44 -13.35 -5.60
C GLY A 110 4.04 -13.85 -5.91
N LYS A 111 3.19 -13.86 -4.90
CA LYS A 111 1.82 -14.35 -4.96
C LYS A 111 0.94 -13.50 -4.07
N GLN A 112 -0.32 -13.32 -4.46
CA GLN A 112 -1.29 -12.61 -3.64
C GLN A 112 -2.61 -13.37 -3.56
N LEU A 113 -3.13 -13.49 -2.36
CA LEU A 113 -4.43 -14.08 -2.08
C LEU A 113 -5.38 -12.98 -1.60
N CYS A 114 -6.60 -12.97 -2.09
CA CYS A 114 -7.61 -12.00 -1.70
C CYS A 114 -8.94 -12.68 -1.38
N GLY A 115 -9.55 -12.30 -0.26
CA GLY A 115 -10.90 -12.69 0.11
C GLY A 115 -11.81 -11.46 0.23
N TYR A 116 -13.01 -11.56 -0.33
CA TYR A 116 -14.03 -10.51 -0.32
C TYR A 116 -15.19 -10.90 0.61
N TYR A 117 -15.64 -9.95 1.43
CA TYR A 117 -16.64 -10.18 2.46
C TYR A 117 -17.69 -9.08 2.48
N PRO A 118 -18.97 -9.44 2.73
CA PRO A 118 -20.00 -8.43 2.97
C PRO A 118 -19.64 -7.57 4.20
N VAL A 119 -19.91 -6.28 4.13
CA VAL A 119 -19.62 -5.36 5.25
C VAL A 119 -20.35 -5.77 6.54
N LYS A 120 -21.52 -6.42 6.43
CA LYS A 120 -22.25 -6.97 7.59
C LYS A 120 -21.46 -7.99 8.37
N SER A 121 -20.62 -8.79 7.71
CA SER A 121 -19.79 -9.81 8.37
C SER A 121 -18.63 -9.18 9.18
N VAL A 122 -18.32 -7.90 8.94
CA VAL A 122 -17.27 -7.19 9.66
C VAL A 122 -17.76 -6.76 11.03
N LYS A 123 -17.08 -7.25 12.07
CA LYS A 123 -17.26 -6.79 13.44
C LYS A 123 -16.13 -5.86 13.81
N PHE A 124 -16.46 -4.73 14.44
CA PHE A 124 -15.41 -3.87 14.98
C PHE A 124 -15.81 -3.20 16.29
N SER A 125 -14.80 -3.02 17.11
CA SER A 125 -14.80 -2.27 18.34
C SER A 125 -13.82 -1.12 18.25
N ASN A 126 -14.12 -0.03 18.91
CA ASN A 126 -13.19 1.10 19.05
C ASN A 126 -12.46 1.12 20.40
N LYS A 127 -12.93 0.34 21.39
CA LYS A 127 -12.33 0.34 22.74
C LYS A 127 -12.53 -1.04 23.40
N PRO A 128 -11.51 -1.91 23.38
CA PRO A 128 -10.27 -1.79 22.60
C PRO A 128 -10.57 -1.80 21.10
N PHE A 129 -9.64 -1.26 20.30
CA PHE A 129 -9.79 -1.32 18.87
C PHE A 129 -9.58 -2.75 18.36
N GLU A 130 -10.51 -3.21 17.55
CA GLU A 130 -10.44 -4.52 16.91
C GLU A 130 -11.32 -4.56 15.67
N ILE A 131 -10.82 -5.17 14.62
CA ILE A 131 -11.58 -5.53 13.41
C ILE A 131 -11.51 -7.04 13.25
N ILE A 132 -12.68 -7.65 13.05
CA ILE A 132 -12.82 -9.08 12.75
C ILE A 132 -13.62 -9.22 11.46
N VAL A 133 -13.07 -9.96 10.52
CA VAL A 133 -13.69 -10.31 9.24
C VAL A 133 -13.64 -11.83 9.10
N ASP A 134 -14.77 -12.50 9.37
CA ASP A 134 -14.83 -13.95 9.45
C ASP A 134 -13.80 -14.51 10.48
N ASN A 135 -12.80 -15.27 10.03
CA ASN A 135 -11.73 -15.80 10.86
C ASN A 135 -10.46 -14.94 10.91
N LYS A 136 -10.49 -13.77 10.30
CA LYS A 136 -9.36 -12.85 10.21
C LYS A 136 -9.60 -11.65 11.11
N TYR A 137 -8.55 -11.20 11.77
CA TYR A 137 -8.65 -10.07 12.67
C TYR A 137 -7.37 -9.27 12.73
N PHE A 138 -7.51 -8.01 13.12
CA PHE A 138 -6.41 -7.23 13.66
C PHE A 138 -6.89 -6.30 14.78
N ASN A 139 -6.00 -6.01 15.71
CA ASN A 139 -6.21 -5.07 16.79
C ASN A 139 -4.96 -4.20 16.98
N GLU A 140 -4.82 -3.52 18.10
CA GLU A 140 -3.72 -2.59 18.35
C GLU A 140 -2.33 -3.24 18.39
N ASN A 141 -2.22 -4.57 18.50
CA ASN A 141 -0.96 -5.28 18.66
C ASN A 141 -0.89 -6.68 18.03
N LYS A 142 -1.94 -7.11 17.35
CA LYS A 142 -2.00 -8.44 16.72
C LYS A 142 -2.72 -8.43 15.39
N ILE A 143 -2.29 -9.32 14.51
CA ILE A 143 -2.93 -9.65 13.24
C ILE A 143 -2.98 -11.17 13.13
N GLY A 144 -4.16 -11.75 12.89
CA GLY A 144 -4.29 -13.19 12.76
C GLY A 144 -5.38 -13.60 11.79
N GLY A 145 -5.29 -14.84 11.32
CA GLY A 145 -6.30 -15.44 10.45
C GLY A 145 -5.74 -16.38 9.42
N PHE A 146 -6.62 -16.76 8.49
CA PHE A 146 -6.23 -17.53 7.31
C PHE A 146 -7.10 -17.17 6.10
N LEU A 147 -6.54 -17.38 4.92
CA LEU A 147 -7.20 -17.34 3.61
C LEU A 147 -6.96 -18.66 2.91
N ASN A 148 -7.98 -19.13 2.24
CA ASN A 148 -7.91 -20.27 1.32
C ASN A 148 -8.68 -19.87 0.06
N VAL A 149 -8.00 -19.75 -1.06
CA VAL A 149 -8.57 -19.39 -2.36
C VAL A 149 -8.42 -20.59 -3.29
N SER A 150 -9.52 -21.17 -3.70
CA SER A 150 -9.49 -22.30 -4.62
C SER A 150 -9.20 -21.88 -6.07
N GLU A 151 -8.80 -22.84 -6.91
CA GLU A 151 -8.62 -22.58 -8.33
C GLU A 151 -9.96 -22.23 -9.02
N GLU A 152 -11.07 -22.76 -8.52
CA GLU A 152 -12.41 -22.45 -9.02
C GLU A 152 -12.78 -20.99 -8.70
N GLU A 153 -12.50 -20.51 -7.49
CA GLU A 153 -12.73 -19.12 -7.10
C GLU A 153 -11.87 -18.17 -7.93
N ARG A 154 -10.58 -18.49 -8.08
CA ARG A 154 -9.67 -17.71 -8.92
C ARG A 154 -10.15 -17.66 -10.38
N ALA A 155 -10.56 -18.80 -10.93
CA ALA A 155 -11.04 -18.88 -12.31
C ALA A 155 -12.36 -18.14 -12.53
N ALA A 156 -13.21 -18.06 -11.50
CA ALA A 156 -14.47 -17.33 -11.55
C ALA A 156 -14.27 -15.80 -11.52
N HIS A 157 -13.15 -15.33 -10.97
CA HIS A 157 -12.87 -13.91 -10.74
C HIS A 157 -11.46 -13.49 -11.19
N PRO A 158 -11.09 -13.72 -12.47
CA PRO A 158 -9.76 -13.40 -12.98
C PRO A 158 -9.46 -11.88 -12.95
N GLU A 159 -10.49 -11.05 -12.88
CA GLU A 159 -10.41 -9.60 -12.82
C GLU A 159 -9.79 -9.06 -11.52
N PHE A 160 -9.71 -9.88 -10.47
CA PHE A 160 -9.14 -9.44 -9.18
C PHE A 160 -7.66 -9.72 -9.02
N LEU A 161 -7.00 -10.28 -10.05
CA LEU A 161 -5.59 -10.66 -10.01
C LEU A 161 -5.23 -11.42 -8.72
N CYS A 162 -6.14 -12.32 -8.31
CA CYS A 162 -5.99 -13.14 -7.13
C CYS A 162 -5.44 -14.51 -7.53
N ASP A 163 -4.39 -14.94 -6.84
CA ASP A 163 -3.86 -16.28 -6.98
C ASP A 163 -4.67 -17.27 -6.12
N SER A 164 -4.68 -18.54 -6.52
CA SER A 164 -5.12 -19.63 -5.66
C SER A 164 -4.04 -19.99 -4.66
N GLY A 165 -4.43 -20.51 -3.52
CA GLY A 165 -3.50 -20.95 -2.49
C GLY A 165 -4.02 -20.80 -1.08
N TYR A 166 -3.16 -21.08 -0.12
CA TYR A 166 -3.45 -21.01 1.29
C TYR A 166 -2.44 -20.17 2.05
N ALA A 167 -2.94 -19.28 2.92
CA ALA A 167 -2.16 -18.53 3.87
C ALA A 167 -2.76 -18.58 5.26
N LYS A 168 -1.93 -18.72 6.30
CA LYS A 168 -2.32 -18.64 7.71
C LYS A 168 -1.27 -17.85 8.48
N TRP A 169 -1.70 -16.90 9.28
CA TRP A 169 -0.79 -16.06 10.04
C TRP A 169 -1.26 -15.83 11.47
N GLU A 170 -0.29 -15.70 12.35
CA GLU A 170 -0.50 -15.27 13.74
C GLU A 170 0.70 -14.41 14.12
N ILE A 171 0.50 -13.09 14.13
CA ILE A 171 1.57 -12.12 14.23
C ILE A 171 1.23 -11.09 15.29
N SER A 172 2.17 -10.87 16.20
CA SER A 172 2.14 -9.76 17.14
C SER A 172 3.01 -8.62 16.61
N TYR A 173 2.63 -7.37 16.90
CA TYR A 173 3.42 -6.22 16.50
C TYR A 173 3.47 -5.14 17.59
N THR A 174 4.56 -4.37 17.56
CA THR A 174 4.77 -3.21 18.42
C THR A 174 5.34 -2.06 17.60
N ILE A 175 4.66 -0.92 17.62
CA ILE A 175 5.11 0.29 16.93
C ILE A 175 6.22 0.93 17.76
N LYS A 176 7.42 1.03 17.19
CA LYS A 176 8.57 1.72 17.81
C LYS A 176 8.58 3.20 17.49
N LYS A 177 8.31 3.56 16.24
CA LYS A 177 8.22 4.95 15.79
C LYS A 177 6.82 5.21 15.24
N ASP A 178 6.17 6.16 15.86
CA ASP A 178 4.78 6.56 15.61
C ASP A 178 4.76 8.00 15.13
N PHE A 179 4.33 8.21 13.92
CA PHE A 179 4.14 9.53 13.36
C PHE A 179 2.64 9.86 13.25
N LYS A 180 2.30 11.10 13.61
CA LYS A 180 0.92 11.62 13.57
C LYS A 180 0.62 12.41 12.30
N THR A 181 1.64 12.57 11.47
CA THR A 181 1.59 13.30 10.21
C THR A 181 1.68 12.35 9.03
N GLY A 182 1.32 12.82 7.87
CA GLY A 182 1.30 12.08 6.63
C GLY A 182 0.76 12.94 5.49
N TYR A 183 0.33 12.31 4.42
CA TYR A 183 -0.33 13.01 3.31
C TYR A 183 -1.78 13.32 3.67
N LYS A 184 -2.24 14.56 3.39
CA LYS A 184 -3.60 14.97 3.65
C LYS A 184 -4.12 15.87 2.54
N SER A 185 -5.19 15.44 1.89
CA SER A 185 -6.01 16.25 1.00
C SER A 185 -7.49 16.08 1.36
N ASP A 186 -8.38 16.80 0.68
CA ASP A 186 -9.82 16.63 0.86
C ASP A 186 -10.33 15.28 0.35
N ALA A 187 -9.64 14.72 -0.64
CA ALA A 187 -10.01 13.46 -1.28
C ALA A 187 -9.34 12.23 -0.65
N PHE A 188 -8.10 12.38 -0.16
CA PHE A 188 -7.27 11.27 0.27
C PHE A 188 -6.39 11.63 1.46
N ARG A 189 -6.16 10.66 2.34
CA ARG A 189 -5.26 10.76 3.49
C ARG A 189 -4.47 9.48 3.65
N TRP A 190 -3.20 9.65 3.95
CA TRP A 190 -2.27 8.56 4.22
C TRP A 190 -1.47 8.85 5.48
N PHE A 191 -1.27 7.84 6.32
CA PHE A 191 -0.53 7.93 7.57
C PHE A 191 0.35 6.69 7.76
N PRO A 192 1.67 6.85 7.80
CA PRO A 192 2.61 5.81 8.18
C PRO A 192 2.68 5.73 9.71
N PHE A 193 1.58 5.28 10.35
CA PHE A 193 1.47 5.31 11.81
C PHE A 193 2.44 4.37 12.52
N GLY A 194 3.01 3.42 11.82
CA GLY A 194 4.08 2.56 12.31
C GLY A 194 5.25 2.56 11.36
N LEU A 195 5.89 3.72 11.20
CA LEU A 195 7.05 3.88 10.32
C LEU A 195 8.14 2.86 10.64
N GLN A 196 8.33 2.55 11.93
CA GLN A 196 9.15 1.43 12.38
C GLN A 196 8.30 0.56 13.31
N THR A 197 7.95 -0.62 12.83
CA THR A 197 7.14 -1.60 13.55
C THR A 197 7.91 -2.90 13.70
N VAL A 198 7.94 -3.44 14.91
CA VAL A 198 8.54 -4.74 15.20
C VAL A 198 7.44 -5.78 15.16
N PHE A 199 7.63 -6.78 14.32
CA PHE A 199 6.73 -7.92 14.20
C PHE A 199 7.37 -9.19 14.75
N SER A 200 6.53 -10.08 15.29
CA SER A 200 6.94 -11.41 15.75
C SER A 200 5.80 -12.40 15.57
N GLY A 201 6.12 -13.64 15.24
CA GLY A 201 5.13 -14.68 15.05
C GLY A 201 5.44 -15.61 13.89
N THR A 202 4.42 -16.10 13.22
CA THR A 202 4.57 -17.06 12.12
C THR A 202 3.59 -16.76 11.00
N ILE A 203 4.00 -17.09 9.79
CA ILE A 203 3.15 -17.15 8.62
C ILE A 203 3.41 -18.43 7.84
N HIS A 204 2.36 -19.19 7.58
CA HIS A 204 2.34 -20.25 6.59
C HIS A 204 1.81 -19.68 5.29
N PHE A 205 2.53 -19.83 4.20
CA PHE A 205 2.14 -19.28 2.92
C PHE A 205 2.52 -20.25 1.79
N ASP A 206 1.54 -20.67 1.02
CA ASP A 206 1.68 -21.54 -0.15
C ASP A 206 2.56 -22.78 0.13
N GLY A 207 2.25 -23.51 1.23
CA GLY A 207 2.94 -24.72 1.62
C GLY A 207 4.30 -24.54 2.29
N LYS A 208 4.72 -23.30 2.57
CA LYS A 208 5.99 -22.98 3.23
C LYS A 208 5.73 -22.29 4.58
N ASP A 209 6.55 -22.63 5.58
CA ASP A 209 6.49 -22.03 6.91
C ASP A 209 7.58 -20.97 7.08
N TYR A 210 7.19 -19.83 7.65
CA TYR A 210 8.08 -18.71 7.90
C TYR A 210 7.96 -18.22 9.34
N ALA A 211 9.11 -17.90 9.93
CA ALA A 211 9.20 -17.24 11.23
C ALA A 211 9.44 -15.74 11.05
N VAL A 212 8.67 -14.93 11.78
CA VAL A 212 8.86 -13.47 11.85
C VAL A 212 9.72 -13.17 13.07
N ASP A 213 11.01 -12.91 12.85
CA ASP A 213 11.96 -12.58 13.91
C ASP A 213 12.15 -11.07 14.01
N PRO A 214 11.79 -10.45 15.15
CA PRO A 214 11.86 -9.00 15.33
C PRO A 214 13.28 -8.41 15.21
N ARG A 215 14.32 -9.24 15.31
CA ARG A 215 15.71 -8.82 15.18
C ARG A 215 16.18 -8.73 13.72
N ARG A 216 15.45 -9.31 12.80
CA ARG A 216 15.81 -9.45 11.37
C ARG A 216 14.81 -8.81 10.43
N CYS A 217 13.77 -8.21 10.98
CA CYS A 217 12.62 -7.75 10.21
C CYS A 217 12.57 -6.23 10.16
N TYR A 218 12.58 -5.68 8.96
CA TYR A 218 11.96 -4.39 8.73
C TYR A 218 10.44 -4.59 8.75
N GLY A 219 9.78 -3.74 9.51
CA GLY A 219 8.33 -3.78 9.60
C GLY A 219 7.75 -2.38 9.48
N TYR A 220 6.66 -2.28 8.74
CA TYR A 220 5.99 -1.05 8.39
C TYR A 220 4.48 -1.20 8.52
N THR A 221 3.81 -0.20 9.07
CA THR A 221 2.35 -0.16 9.10
C THR A 221 1.85 1.21 8.68
N GLU A 222 0.79 1.19 7.88
CA GLU A 222 0.16 2.39 7.40
C GLU A 222 -1.36 2.29 7.39
N ARG A 223 -1.98 3.44 7.30
CA ARG A 223 -3.40 3.56 7.03
C ARG A 223 -3.64 4.61 5.96
N LEU A 224 -4.50 4.26 5.02
CA LEU A 224 -5.01 5.20 4.04
C LEU A 224 -6.55 5.24 4.09
N TRP A 225 -7.13 6.40 3.81
CA TRP A 225 -8.57 6.55 3.64
C TRP A 225 -8.92 7.78 2.83
N GLY A 226 -10.03 7.72 2.15
CA GLY A 226 -10.48 8.84 1.33
C GLY A 226 -11.68 8.50 0.46
N LYS A 227 -12.08 9.48 -0.33
CA LYS A 227 -13.16 9.36 -1.31
C LYS A 227 -12.67 8.89 -2.67
N SER A 228 -11.40 9.11 -2.95
CA SER A 228 -10.71 8.68 -4.17
C SER A 228 -9.26 8.41 -3.85
N ILE A 229 -8.61 7.63 -4.69
CA ILE A 229 -7.17 7.43 -4.66
C ILE A 229 -6.59 8.35 -5.75
N PRO A 230 -5.61 9.20 -5.42
CA PRO A 230 -4.97 10.05 -6.41
C PRO A 230 -4.13 9.23 -7.40
N GLU A 231 -4.01 9.73 -8.62
CA GLU A 231 -3.24 9.11 -9.69
C GLU A 231 -2.51 10.17 -10.55
N PRO A 232 -1.41 9.81 -11.17
CA PRO A 232 -0.58 8.69 -10.76
C PRO A 232 0.00 8.93 -9.38
N TYR A 233 0.24 7.87 -8.62
CA TYR A 233 0.89 8.00 -7.32
C TYR A 233 2.10 7.08 -7.24
N PHE A 234 2.98 7.38 -6.30
CA PHE A 234 4.05 6.48 -5.88
C PHE A 234 4.09 6.35 -4.36
N HIS A 235 4.64 5.25 -3.91
CA HIS A 235 4.98 5.02 -2.51
C HIS A 235 6.33 4.33 -2.43
N VAL A 236 7.15 4.78 -1.47
CA VAL A 236 8.41 4.12 -1.12
C VAL A 236 8.54 4.11 0.39
N SER A 237 8.87 2.95 0.98
CA SER A 237 9.26 2.88 2.38
C SER A 237 10.42 1.93 2.61
N ALA A 238 11.32 2.29 3.51
CA ALA A 238 12.50 1.50 3.85
C ALA A 238 12.88 1.66 5.32
N GLY A 239 13.49 0.60 5.86
CA GLY A 239 14.04 0.57 7.22
C GLY A 239 15.29 -0.31 7.32
N ASN A 240 15.71 -0.95 6.22
CA ASN A 240 16.99 -1.64 6.14
C ASN A 240 18.02 -0.70 5.53
N CYS A 241 18.59 0.16 6.35
CA CYS A 241 19.51 1.21 5.96
C CYS A 241 20.93 0.90 6.45
N THR A 242 21.91 1.05 5.57
CA THR A 242 23.33 0.95 5.91
C THR A 242 24.03 2.25 5.49
N SER A 243 24.59 2.95 6.45
CA SER A 243 25.31 4.20 6.21
C SER A 243 26.54 3.96 5.33
N VAL A 244 26.64 4.68 4.24
CA VAL A 244 27.84 4.72 3.40
C VAL A 244 28.97 5.49 4.10
N ILE A 245 28.59 6.51 4.90
CA ILE A 245 29.55 7.36 5.61
C ILE A 245 30.26 6.59 6.72
N SER A 246 29.52 5.83 7.52
CA SER A 246 30.07 5.12 8.68
C SER A 246 30.28 3.61 8.46
N GLY A 247 29.71 3.04 7.42
CA GLY A 247 29.67 1.60 7.16
C GLY A 247 28.78 0.81 8.12
N LYS A 248 27.99 1.47 8.96
CA LYS A 248 27.14 0.82 9.99
C LYS A 248 25.71 0.65 9.53
N THR A 249 25.08 -0.43 9.96
CA THR A 249 23.63 -0.57 9.88
C THR A 249 22.95 0.44 10.82
N LEU A 250 22.03 1.21 10.30
CA LEU A 250 21.26 2.23 11.02
C LEU A 250 19.99 1.60 11.58
N LEU A 251 20.07 1.06 12.80
CA LEU A 251 19.01 0.24 13.40
C LEU A 251 17.73 1.01 13.73
N ASP A 252 17.86 2.31 14.02
CA ASP A 252 16.75 3.19 14.36
C ASP A 252 16.39 4.14 13.21
N SER A 253 16.69 3.73 11.97
CA SER A 253 16.41 4.53 10.78
C SER A 253 15.37 3.86 9.89
N SER A 254 14.41 4.68 9.47
CA SER A 254 13.37 4.28 8.53
C SER A 254 12.71 5.52 7.94
N PHE A 255 12.15 5.39 6.74
CA PHE A 255 11.36 6.44 6.14
C PHE A 255 10.22 5.87 5.31
N ALA A 256 9.24 6.72 5.05
CA ALA A 256 8.21 6.49 4.06
C ALA A 256 7.89 7.80 3.33
N ILE A 257 7.66 7.67 2.04
CA ILE A 257 7.27 8.77 1.18
C ILE A 257 6.13 8.32 0.28
N THR A 258 5.13 9.16 0.15
CA THR A 258 4.06 8.96 -0.82
C THR A 258 3.71 10.27 -1.49
N GLY A 259 3.34 10.19 -2.74
CA GLY A 259 3.02 11.37 -3.50
C GLY A 259 2.23 11.11 -4.77
N ILE A 260 1.74 12.22 -5.30
CA ILE A 260 1.01 12.28 -6.56
C ILE A 260 1.62 13.38 -7.42
N PHE A 261 1.25 13.41 -8.70
CA PHE A 261 1.57 14.55 -9.56
C PHE A 261 1.20 15.87 -8.89
N ASP A 262 1.81 16.96 -9.31
CA ASP A 262 1.62 18.33 -8.81
C ASP A 262 2.25 18.64 -7.45
N ASP A 263 3.44 18.14 -7.14
CA ASP A 263 4.21 18.47 -5.94
C ASP A 263 3.51 18.10 -4.60
N ARG A 264 2.54 17.21 -4.62
CA ARG A 264 1.82 16.78 -3.43
C ARG A 264 2.42 15.51 -2.87
N VAL A 265 3.57 15.66 -2.24
CA VAL A 265 4.33 14.56 -1.65
C VAL A 265 4.43 14.78 -0.16
N SER A 266 4.40 13.70 0.60
CA SER A 266 4.74 13.71 2.02
C SER A 266 5.84 12.72 2.30
N PHE A 267 6.90 13.20 2.93
CA PHE A 267 8.03 12.42 3.42
C PHE A 267 8.04 12.44 4.95
N ILE A 268 8.12 11.26 5.53
CA ILE A 268 8.27 11.05 6.97
C ILE A 268 9.48 10.14 7.17
N GLY A 269 10.45 10.60 7.95
CA GLY A 269 11.67 9.82 8.19
C GLY A 269 12.20 9.99 9.60
N ASN A 270 12.85 8.93 10.07
CA ASN A 270 13.69 8.93 11.25
C ASN A 270 15.04 8.36 10.87
N PHE A 271 16.11 9.07 11.15
CA PHE A 271 17.49 8.63 10.91
C PHE A 271 18.25 8.79 12.21
N GLU A 272 18.36 7.68 12.94
CA GLU A 272 18.87 7.64 14.32
C GLU A 272 18.10 8.68 15.20
N ASP A 273 18.72 9.79 15.55
CA ASP A 273 18.14 10.84 16.39
C ASP A 273 17.48 12.00 15.60
N ILE A 274 17.42 11.89 14.27
CA ILE A 274 16.92 12.95 13.39
C ILE A 274 15.55 12.58 12.86
N GLU A 275 14.52 13.30 13.29
CA GLU A 275 13.17 13.18 12.74
C GLU A 275 12.92 14.24 11.67
N ILE A 276 12.37 13.81 10.52
CA ILE A 276 12.06 14.69 9.39
C ILE A 276 10.62 14.47 8.99
N GLU A 277 9.84 15.54 8.99
CA GLU A 277 8.46 15.57 8.54
C GLU A 277 8.28 16.67 7.47
N LEU A 278 8.15 16.27 6.22
CA LEU A 278 7.84 17.14 5.10
C LEU A 278 6.50 16.71 4.52
N CYS A 279 5.42 17.32 4.98
CA CYS A 279 4.07 16.89 4.63
C CYS A 279 3.37 17.88 3.73
N ALA A 280 2.77 17.38 2.65
CA ALA A 280 1.84 18.14 1.84
C ALA A 280 0.55 18.37 2.62
N ASP A 281 0.21 19.62 2.88
CA ASP A 281 -1.07 20.05 3.47
C ASP A 281 -1.77 21.01 2.49
N GLY A 282 -2.71 20.44 1.74
CA GLY A 282 -3.73 21.06 0.90
C GLY A 282 -3.35 22.27 0.04
N SER A 283 -2.74 23.32 0.56
CA SER A 283 -2.48 24.57 -0.17
C SER A 283 -1.13 25.24 0.10
N LYS A 284 -0.35 24.70 1.04
CA LYS A 284 0.93 25.34 1.40
C LYS A 284 2.10 24.51 0.93
N ARG A 285 2.76 24.97 -0.14
CA ARG A 285 4.07 24.46 -0.56
C ARG A 285 5.12 24.89 0.47
N GLN A 286 5.62 23.94 1.25
CA GLN A 286 6.74 24.19 2.16
C GLN A 286 8.08 23.74 1.57
N PHE A 287 8.04 23.00 0.47
CA PHE A 287 9.19 22.44 -0.23
C PHE A 287 8.86 22.19 -1.69
N SER A 288 9.88 22.07 -2.53
CA SER A 288 9.74 21.62 -3.92
C SER A 288 10.03 20.13 -4.03
N VAL A 289 9.37 19.49 -4.97
CA VAL A 289 9.53 18.05 -5.27
C VAL A 289 9.70 17.88 -6.76
N VAL A 290 10.62 17.01 -7.13
CA VAL A 290 10.70 16.41 -8.46
C VAL A 290 10.73 14.91 -8.26
N TRP A 291 9.88 14.19 -8.97
CA TRP A 291 9.90 12.74 -8.95
C TRP A 291 9.58 12.14 -10.32
N ASP A 292 10.12 10.97 -10.55
CA ASP A 292 9.89 10.16 -11.73
C ASP A 292 9.80 8.69 -11.34
N CYS A 293 9.03 7.95 -12.12
CA CYS A 293 9.01 6.50 -12.07
C CYS A 293 9.10 5.97 -13.50
N SER A 294 10.22 5.39 -13.85
CA SER A 294 10.52 5.01 -15.22
C SER A 294 11.13 3.62 -15.32
N GLN A 295 10.90 2.97 -16.45
CA GLN A 295 11.51 1.70 -16.76
C GLN A 295 12.90 1.92 -17.36
N MET A 296 13.87 1.13 -16.91
CA MET A 296 15.22 1.16 -17.44
C MET A 296 15.83 -0.26 -17.51
N PRO A 297 16.78 -0.51 -18.43
CA PRO A 297 17.48 -1.79 -18.48
C PRO A 297 18.39 -1.95 -17.26
N GLU A 298 18.55 -3.18 -16.77
CA GLU A 298 19.53 -3.49 -15.73
C GLU A 298 20.95 -3.42 -16.30
N ALA A 299 21.87 -2.76 -15.58
CA ALA A 299 23.21 -2.51 -16.08
C ALA A 299 24.03 -3.79 -16.32
N GLU A 300 23.85 -4.82 -15.47
CA GLU A 300 24.56 -6.11 -15.56
C GLU A 300 23.86 -7.11 -16.50
N ASN A 301 22.56 -6.96 -16.68
CA ASN A 301 21.74 -7.81 -17.55
C ASN A 301 20.71 -6.96 -18.33
N PRO A 302 21.09 -6.38 -19.48
CA PRO A 302 20.23 -5.49 -20.27
C PRO A 302 18.93 -6.13 -20.80
N GLU A 303 18.80 -7.45 -20.73
CA GLU A 303 17.54 -8.14 -21.04
C GLU A 303 16.53 -8.07 -19.89
N GLU A 304 16.99 -7.80 -18.68
CA GLU A 304 16.14 -7.53 -17.53
C GLU A 304 15.84 -6.03 -17.42
N ASN A 305 14.61 -5.73 -17.07
CA ASN A 305 14.15 -4.36 -16.85
C ASN A 305 13.92 -4.10 -15.36
N LEU A 306 14.31 -2.91 -14.96
CA LEU A 306 14.07 -2.36 -13.62
C LEU A 306 13.00 -1.28 -13.71
N LEU A 307 12.17 -1.15 -12.69
CA LEU A 307 11.44 0.06 -12.43
C LEU A 307 12.27 0.93 -11.47
N HIS A 308 12.45 2.19 -11.81
CA HIS A 308 13.27 3.15 -11.09
C HIS A 308 12.40 4.27 -10.55
N TRP A 309 12.44 4.49 -9.26
CA TRP A 309 11.86 5.65 -8.58
C TRP A 309 12.96 6.63 -8.24
N SER A 310 12.91 7.82 -8.80
CA SER A 310 13.80 8.91 -8.48
C SER A 310 13.00 10.04 -7.85
N VAL A 311 13.36 10.48 -6.67
CA VAL A 311 12.65 11.53 -5.93
C VAL A 311 13.65 12.49 -5.33
N SER A 312 13.49 13.79 -5.60
CA SER A 312 14.25 14.86 -4.96
C SER A 312 13.32 15.86 -4.28
N LEU A 313 13.55 16.08 -3.00
CA LEU A 313 12.83 17.01 -2.14
C LEU A 313 13.76 18.15 -1.73
N ASN A 314 13.31 19.39 -1.87
CA ASN A 314 14.09 20.55 -1.45
C ASN A 314 13.22 21.50 -0.61
N SER A 315 13.55 21.61 0.67
CA SER A 315 12.95 22.52 1.63
C SER A 315 13.94 23.57 2.11
N LYS A 316 13.49 24.49 2.99
CA LYS A 316 14.40 25.48 3.61
C LYS A 316 15.46 24.84 4.52
N ILE A 317 15.23 23.62 5.00
CA ILE A 317 16.10 22.96 5.97
C ILE A 317 16.75 21.72 5.37
N TRP A 318 16.00 20.94 4.59
CA TRP A 318 16.41 19.64 4.10
C TRP A 318 16.40 19.55 2.59
N VAL A 319 17.42 18.88 2.04
CA VAL A 319 17.38 18.30 0.69
C VAL A 319 17.49 16.80 0.85
N ILE A 320 16.62 16.07 0.17
CA ILE A 320 16.52 14.61 0.26
C ILE A 320 16.45 14.05 -1.15
N ASP A 321 17.41 13.21 -1.49
CA ASP A 321 17.44 12.50 -2.76
C ASP A 321 17.28 11.00 -2.50
N ILE A 322 16.38 10.37 -3.25
CA ILE A 322 16.03 8.95 -3.14
C ILE A 322 16.07 8.34 -4.54
N ASP A 323 16.84 7.27 -4.68
CA ASP A 323 16.89 6.45 -5.89
C ASP A 323 16.66 4.98 -5.53
N ILE A 324 15.56 4.40 -6.05
CA ILE A 324 15.15 3.03 -5.76
C ILE A 324 14.95 2.28 -7.06
N PHE A 325 15.41 1.04 -7.08
CA PHE A 325 15.32 0.14 -8.21
C PHE A 325 14.68 -1.17 -7.77
N CYS A 326 13.75 -1.69 -8.57
CA CYS A 326 13.17 -3.01 -8.36
C CYS A 326 13.03 -3.72 -9.71
N LYS A 327 13.35 -5.03 -9.76
CA LYS A 327 13.20 -5.82 -10.97
C LYS A 327 11.72 -5.95 -11.31
N ILE A 328 11.35 -5.67 -12.56
CA ILE A 328 9.94 -5.72 -12.97
C ILE A 328 9.33 -7.12 -12.74
N LYS A 329 10.11 -8.19 -12.95
CA LYS A 329 9.69 -9.57 -12.68
C LYS A 329 9.42 -9.89 -11.21
N GLU A 330 9.84 -9.00 -10.28
CA GLU A 330 9.64 -9.14 -8.84
C GLU A 330 8.49 -8.26 -8.32
N LEU A 331 7.87 -7.47 -9.21
CA LEU A 331 6.71 -6.66 -8.89
C LEU A 331 5.42 -7.47 -9.01
N ASN A 332 4.57 -7.34 -8.03
CA ASN A 332 3.19 -7.78 -8.12
C ASN A 332 2.36 -6.70 -8.81
N ASN A 333 1.38 -7.11 -9.59
CA ASN A 333 0.37 -6.20 -10.11
C ASN A 333 -0.90 -6.37 -9.27
N ARG A 334 -1.30 -5.29 -8.60
CA ARG A 334 -2.51 -5.24 -7.78
C ARG A 334 -3.52 -4.28 -8.41
N SER A 335 -4.74 -4.74 -8.57
CA SER A 335 -5.84 -3.92 -9.05
C SER A 335 -6.74 -3.49 -7.89
N LEU A 336 -7.06 -2.22 -7.82
CA LEU A 336 -8.02 -1.67 -6.87
C LEU A 336 -9.20 -1.05 -7.61
N GLU A 337 -10.40 -1.39 -7.18
CA GLU A 337 -11.60 -0.69 -7.63
C GLU A 337 -11.66 0.69 -7.01
N LEU A 338 -12.02 1.68 -7.81
CA LEU A 338 -12.22 3.03 -7.30
C LEU A 338 -13.61 3.18 -6.68
N PRO A 339 -13.72 3.97 -5.59
CA PRO A 339 -14.96 4.12 -4.85
C PRO A 339 -16.12 4.73 -5.64
N ASP A 340 -15.83 5.46 -6.71
CA ASP A 340 -16.84 6.21 -7.48
C ASP A 340 -17.66 5.36 -8.46
N GLY A 341 -17.28 4.12 -8.67
CA GLY A 341 -18.00 3.17 -9.52
C GLY A 341 -17.90 3.44 -11.03
N LYS A 342 -16.94 4.28 -11.45
CA LYS A 342 -16.73 4.61 -12.87
C LYS A 342 -16.13 3.47 -13.70
N ARG A 343 -16.04 2.27 -13.16
CA ARG A 343 -15.36 1.11 -13.75
C ARG A 343 -13.86 1.34 -14.00
N GLN A 344 -13.30 2.33 -13.34
CA GLN A 344 -11.88 2.58 -13.38
C GLN A 344 -11.18 1.70 -12.36
N ILE A 345 -10.08 1.12 -12.79
CA ILE A 345 -9.22 0.29 -11.97
C ILE A 345 -7.91 1.03 -11.81
N LEU A 346 -7.50 1.20 -10.58
CA LEU A 346 -6.15 1.62 -10.28
C LEU A 346 -5.26 0.38 -10.30
N ASN A 347 -4.37 0.30 -11.26
CA ASN A 347 -3.32 -0.72 -11.31
C ASN A 347 -2.11 -0.24 -10.54
N ILE A 348 -1.65 -1.09 -9.62
CA ILE A 348 -0.50 -0.81 -8.77
C ILE A 348 0.56 -1.86 -9.03
N LEU A 349 1.70 -1.42 -9.53
CA LEU A 349 2.92 -2.22 -9.52
C LEU A 349 3.57 -2.04 -8.16
N GLU A 350 3.73 -3.13 -7.41
CA GLU A 350 4.27 -3.09 -6.06
C GLU A 350 5.34 -4.14 -5.83
N GLY A 351 6.44 -3.76 -5.18
CA GLY A 351 7.54 -4.65 -4.83
C GLY A 351 8.04 -4.43 -3.41
N GLY A 352 8.63 -5.48 -2.84
CA GLY A 352 9.25 -5.44 -1.51
C GLY A 352 10.73 -5.87 -1.54
N THR A 353 11.29 -6.02 -2.73
CA THR A 353 12.69 -6.43 -2.95
C THR A 353 13.54 -5.28 -3.47
N GLY A 354 13.00 -4.07 -3.50
CA GLY A 354 13.70 -2.89 -3.97
C GLY A 354 15.03 -2.65 -3.26
N THR A 355 15.98 -2.10 -4.01
CA THR A 355 17.30 -1.67 -3.53
C THR A 355 17.57 -0.27 -4.00
N GLY A 356 18.46 0.45 -3.34
CA GLY A 356 18.81 1.81 -3.75
C GLY A 356 19.54 2.59 -2.69
N GLU A 357 19.37 3.89 -2.71
CA GLU A 357 20.02 4.80 -1.78
C GLU A 357 19.14 5.98 -1.41
N ILE A 358 19.45 6.56 -0.25
CA ILE A 358 18.93 7.85 0.20
C ILE A 358 20.07 8.75 0.63
N LYS A 359 20.04 10.01 0.23
CA LYS A 359 20.99 11.04 0.62
C LYS A 359 20.23 12.16 1.32
N LEU A 360 20.69 12.51 2.51
CA LEU A 360 20.13 13.59 3.32
C LEU A 360 21.14 14.72 3.44
N TYR A 361 20.70 15.90 3.06
CA TYR A 361 21.47 17.12 3.21
C TYR A 361 20.69 18.13 4.03
N LYS A 362 21.43 18.94 4.79
CA LYS A 362 20.85 20.02 5.61
C LYS A 362 21.45 21.36 5.22
N HIS A 363 20.60 22.35 5.09
CA HIS A 363 21.04 23.74 4.95
C HIS A 363 21.55 24.24 6.30
N ILE A 364 22.85 24.51 6.40
CA ILE A 364 23.51 25.07 7.59
C ILE A 364 24.14 26.39 7.19
N SER A 365 23.62 27.50 7.69
CA SER A 365 23.98 28.84 7.25
C SER A 365 23.76 29.04 5.76
N ASN A 366 24.81 29.11 4.96
CA ASN A 366 24.73 29.25 3.51
C ASN A 366 25.35 28.04 2.76
N THR A 367 25.60 26.95 3.47
CA THR A 367 26.15 25.71 2.92
C THR A 367 25.14 24.59 2.96
N LEU A 368 25.28 23.65 2.05
CA LEU A 368 24.54 22.40 2.04
C LEU A 368 25.48 21.29 2.54
N GLU A 369 25.20 20.74 3.70
CA GLU A 369 26.02 19.70 4.32
C GLU A 369 25.32 18.36 4.22
N GLN A 370 26.06 17.34 3.79
CA GLN A 370 25.56 15.96 3.77
C GLN A 370 25.53 15.41 5.20
N ILE A 371 24.34 15.06 5.67
CA ILE A 371 24.12 14.53 7.02
C ILE A 371 24.18 13.01 7.01
N GLU A 372 23.58 12.37 6.00
CA GLU A 372 23.62 10.93 5.85
C GLU A 372 23.57 10.54 4.36
N HIS A 373 24.19 9.42 4.05
CA HIS A 373 24.07 8.69 2.81
C HIS A 373 23.95 7.21 3.16
N ALA A 374 22.81 6.61 2.87
CA ALA A 374 22.56 5.21 3.20
C ALA A 374 22.16 4.40 1.96
N THR A 375 22.72 3.20 1.86
CA THR A 375 22.21 2.17 0.96
C THR A 375 21.01 1.48 1.59
N LEU A 376 20.09 1.05 0.75
CA LEU A 376 18.80 0.50 1.12
C LEU A 376 18.60 -0.88 0.51
N THR A 377 17.98 -1.77 1.27
CA THR A 377 17.56 -3.09 0.79
C THR A 377 16.16 -3.41 1.29
N LYS A 378 15.45 -4.31 0.60
CA LYS A 378 14.07 -4.69 0.94
C LYS A 378 13.14 -3.48 1.02
N VAL A 379 13.28 -2.60 0.05
CA VAL A 379 12.45 -1.41 -0.05
C VAL A 379 11.09 -1.81 -0.57
N LEU A 380 10.03 -1.38 0.13
CA LEU A 380 8.69 -1.38 -0.41
C LEU A 380 8.58 -0.21 -1.39
N CYS A 381 8.18 -0.50 -2.61
CA CYS A 381 8.05 0.50 -3.66
C CYS A 381 6.79 0.22 -4.49
N GLU A 382 6.04 1.28 -4.78
CA GLU A 382 4.78 1.20 -5.50
C GLU A 382 4.68 2.32 -6.55
N PHE A 383 4.06 1.98 -7.66
CA PHE A 383 3.61 2.94 -8.66
C PHE A 383 2.19 2.59 -9.09
N GLY A 384 1.28 3.54 -8.98
CA GLY A 384 -0.12 3.35 -9.31
C GLY A 384 -0.59 4.30 -10.39
N HIS A 385 -1.32 3.77 -11.37
CA HIS A 385 -1.98 4.54 -12.42
C HIS A 385 -3.33 3.93 -12.75
N ILE A 386 -4.23 4.75 -13.27
CA ILE A 386 -5.50 4.28 -13.80
C ILE A 386 -5.30 3.91 -15.27
N GLU A 387 -5.64 2.69 -15.63
CA GLU A 387 -5.84 2.36 -17.03
C GLU A 387 -7.21 2.91 -17.45
N GLU A 388 -7.20 3.83 -18.42
CA GLU A 388 -8.40 4.14 -19.17
C GLU A 388 -8.78 2.89 -19.92
N GLY A 389 -9.86 2.23 -19.48
CA GLY A 389 -10.35 1.04 -20.15
C GLY A 389 -10.67 1.42 -21.59
N GLU A 390 -9.99 0.79 -22.55
CA GLU A 390 -10.43 0.77 -23.94
C GLU A 390 -11.83 0.14 -23.94
N PHE A 391 -12.82 0.95 -24.27
CA PHE A 391 -14.22 0.57 -24.41
C PHE A 391 -14.46 -0.22 -25.68
#